data_aa4049b1341c395e5d54507d8d75e181
#
_entry.id   aa4049b1341c395e5d54507d8d75e181
#
_cell.length_a   1.000
_cell.length_b   1.000
_cell.length_c   1.000
_cell.angle_alpha   90.00
_cell.angle_beta   90.00
_cell.angle_gamma   90.00
#
_symmetry.space_group_name_H-M   'P 1'
#
loop_
_entity.id
_entity.type
_entity.pdbx_description
1 polymer ?
#
loop_
_entity_poly.entity_id
_entity_poly.type
_entity_poly.pdbx_seq_one_letter_code
_entity_poly.pdbx_strand_id
1 'polypeptide(L)'
;MSAGLKDNLPHQVLLGVTGSGKTFTMANVIAQTNRPTLVISHNKTLAAQLYAEFKGFFPNNAVEYFISYFDYYQPEAYIPRTDTFIEKDSSVNEDIERMRLATMSSLLSRRDVVVVASVSCIYGIGNREDYEALMVLSLKHISEPTRPY
;
A
#
# COMPACT_ATOMS: atom_id res chain seq x y z
N MET A 1 -7.55 19.73 -12.18
CA MET A 1 -6.48 19.19 -11.32
C MET A 1 -5.16 19.05 -12.06
N SER A 2 -5.11 18.47 -13.25
CA SER A 2 -3.84 18.35 -14.02
C SER A 2 -3.18 19.70 -14.33
N ALA A 3 -3.95 20.76 -14.60
CA ALA A 3 -3.41 22.13 -14.78
C ALA A 3 -2.71 22.62 -13.50
N GLY A 4 -3.36 22.50 -12.33
CA GLY A 4 -2.76 22.92 -11.08
C GLY A 4 -1.47 22.18 -10.71
N LEU A 5 -1.33 20.92 -11.13
CA LEU A 5 -0.06 20.18 -10.99
C LEU A 5 1.03 20.72 -11.91
N LYS A 6 0.67 21.16 -13.13
CA LYS A 6 1.62 21.82 -14.05
C LYS A 6 2.07 23.17 -13.51
N ASP A 7 1.16 23.87 -12.84
CA ASP A 7 1.43 25.18 -12.22
C ASP A 7 2.11 25.05 -10.85
N ASN A 8 2.50 23.81 -10.45
CA ASN A 8 3.11 23.50 -9.15
C ASN A 8 2.29 23.95 -7.93
N LEU A 9 0.96 23.92 -8.04
CA LEU A 9 0.11 24.21 -6.88
C LEU A 9 0.32 23.14 -5.80
N PRO A 10 0.70 23.51 -4.58
CA PRO A 10 1.03 22.56 -3.52
C PRO A 10 -0.20 21.83 -3.00
N HIS A 11 -1.39 22.43 -3.10
CA HIS A 11 -2.63 21.88 -2.60
C HIS A 11 -3.77 22.09 -3.58
N GLN A 12 -4.61 21.09 -3.73
CA GLN A 12 -5.84 21.14 -4.51
C GLN A 12 -6.93 20.33 -3.79
N VAL A 13 -8.16 20.80 -3.87
CA VAL A 13 -9.31 20.13 -3.25
C VAL A 13 -10.30 19.73 -4.34
N LEU A 14 -10.67 18.45 -4.38
CA LEU A 14 -11.72 17.92 -5.24
C LEU A 14 -12.98 17.67 -4.40
N LEU A 15 -13.99 18.51 -4.57
CA LEU A 15 -15.28 18.37 -3.92
C LEU A 15 -16.26 17.59 -4.82
N GLY A 16 -17.03 16.72 -4.20
CA GLY A 16 -18.07 15.96 -4.89
C GLY A 16 -18.79 15.00 -3.94
N VAL A 17 -20.04 14.73 -4.23
CA VAL A 17 -20.84 13.75 -3.47
C VAL A 17 -20.33 12.33 -3.69
N THR A 18 -20.76 11.40 -2.84
CA THR A 18 -20.47 9.98 -3.02
C THR A 18 -21.00 9.51 -4.38
N GLY A 19 -20.23 8.71 -5.10
CA GLY A 19 -20.60 8.24 -6.44
C GLY A 19 -20.38 9.23 -7.58
N SER A 20 -19.85 10.44 -7.33
CA SER A 20 -19.58 11.45 -8.38
C SER A 20 -18.34 11.17 -9.25
N GLY A 21 -17.70 10.01 -9.10
CA GLY A 21 -16.51 9.64 -9.88
C GLY A 21 -15.20 10.29 -9.42
N LYS A 22 -15.10 10.68 -8.15
CA LYS A 22 -13.85 11.27 -7.60
C LYS A 22 -12.65 10.36 -7.80
N THR A 23 -12.78 9.06 -7.48
CA THR A 23 -11.69 8.07 -7.64
C THR A 23 -11.27 7.95 -9.10
N PHE A 24 -12.23 7.89 -10.02
CA PHE A 24 -11.95 7.87 -11.46
C PHE A 24 -11.22 9.14 -11.93
N THR A 25 -11.64 10.31 -11.44
CA THR A 25 -10.97 11.58 -11.73
C THR A 25 -9.52 11.55 -11.24
N MET A 26 -9.28 11.08 -10.02
CA MET A 26 -7.92 10.95 -9.48
C MET A 26 -7.09 9.94 -10.28
N ALA A 27 -7.65 8.81 -10.67
CA ALA A 27 -6.97 7.85 -11.52
C ALA A 27 -6.51 8.46 -12.85
N ASN A 28 -7.35 9.27 -13.50
CA ASN A 28 -6.96 9.99 -14.74
C ASN A 28 -5.83 11.00 -14.49
N VAL A 29 -5.84 11.71 -13.37
CA VAL A 29 -4.75 12.64 -13.01
C VAL A 29 -3.44 11.87 -12.80
N ILE A 30 -3.47 10.75 -12.08
CA ILE A 30 -2.32 9.88 -11.86
C ILE A 30 -1.76 9.36 -13.19
N ALA A 31 -2.63 8.86 -14.07
CA ALA A 31 -2.24 8.38 -15.40
C ALA A 31 -1.54 9.46 -16.24
N GLN A 32 -2.07 10.68 -16.23
CA GLN A 32 -1.51 11.81 -17.00
C GLN A 32 -0.15 12.29 -16.46
N THR A 33 0.07 12.20 -15.15
CA THR A 33 1.30 12.71 -14.54
C THR A 33 2.41 11.67 -14.49
N ASN A 34 2.05 10.39 -14.50
CA ASN A 34 2.98 9.26 -14.40
C ASN A 34 4.01 9.41 -13.27
N ARG A 35 3.54 9.87 -12.10
CA ARG A 35 4.36 10.07 -10.90
C ARG A 35 4.01 9.03 -9.85
N PRO A 36 4.97 8.57 -9.04
CA PRO A 36 4.66 7.80 -7.85
C PRO A 36 3.63 8.53 -7.00
N THR A 37 2.57 7.83 -6.62
CA THR A 37 1.42 8.44 -5.94
C THR A 37 1.12 7.70 -4.64
N LEU A 38 0.91 8.46 -3.57
CA LEU A 38 0.44 7.95 -2.29
C LEU A 38 -1.01 8.38 -2.08
N VAL A 39 -1.88 7.41 -1.90
CA VAL A 39 -3.30 7.59 -1.57
C VAL A 39 -3.50 7.20 -0.11
N ILE A 40 -3.86 8.15 0.74
CA ILE A 40 -4.08 7.90 2.17
C ILE A 40 -5.58 7.91 2.46
N SER A 41 -6.07 6.87 3.11
CA SER A 41 -7.44 6.81 3.63
C SER A 41 -7.46 6.82 5.16
N HIS A 42 -8.58 7.21 5.74
CA HIS A 42 -8.74 7.29 7.18
C HIS A 42 -8.86 5.93 7.87
N ASN A 43 -9.17 4.86 7.14
CA ASN A 43 -9.24 3.51 7.69
C ASN A 43 -8.86 2.44 6.65
N LYS A 44 -8.61 1.21 7.12
CA LYS A 44 -8.21 0.08 6.28
C LYS A 44 -9.30 -0.39 5.32
N THR A 45 -10.58 -0.30 5.71
CA THR A 45 -11.71 -0.75 4.87
C THR A 45 -11.82 0.10 3.62
N LEU A 46 -11.75 1.42 3.76
CA LEU A 46 -11.72 2.34 2.62
C LEU A 46 -10.42 2.18 1.83
N ALA A 47 -9.29 1.96 2.49
CA ALA A 47 -8.02 1.68 1.79
C ALA A 47 -8.14 0.42 0.91
N ALA A 48 -8.74 -0.66 1.41
CA ALA A 48 -8.96 -1.88 0.63
C ALA A 48 -9.87 -1.64 -0.58
N GLN A 49 -10.95 -0.87 -0.40
CA GLN A 49 -11.83 -0.50 -1.50
C GLN A 49 -11.09 0.32 -2.56
N LEU A 50 -10.39 1.36 -2.16
CA LEU A 50 -9.59 2.20 -3.06
C LEU A 50 -8.50 1.40 -3.78
N TYR A 51 -7.83 0.49 -3.07
CA TYR A 51 -6.85 -0.42 -3.68
C TYR A 51 -7.47 -1.25 -4.80
N ALA A 52 -8.64 -1.86 -4.57
CA ALA A 52 -9.33 -2.64 -5.58
C ALA A 52 -9.74 -1.79 -6.79
N GLU A 53 -10.25 -0.57 -6.56
CA GLU A 53 -10.62 0.37 -7.62
C GLU A 53 -9.39 0.78 -8.46
N PHE A 54 -8.30 1.21 -7.80
CA PHE A 54 -7.07 1.59 -8.51
C PHE A 54 -6.41 0.41 -9.23
N LYS A 55 -6.46 -0.79 -8.68
CA LYS A 55 -5.99 -2.01 -9.36
C LYS A 55 -6.76 -2.26 -10.67
N GLY A 56 -8.07 -1.99 -10.67
CA GLY A 56 -8.90 -2.07 -11.87
C GLY A 56 -8.56 -0.99 -12.91
N PHE A 57 -8.24 0.23 -12.47
CA PHE A 57 -7.85 1.32 -13.38
C PHE A 57 -6.43 1.16 -13.93
N PHE A 58 -5.53 0.52 -13.19
CA PHE A 58 -4.10 0.38 -13.51
C PHE A 58 -3.65 -1.08 -13.54
N PRO A 59 -4.07 -1.86 -14.54
CA PRO A 59 -3.75 -3.30 -14.58
C PRO A 59 -2.25 -3.59 -14.74
N ASN A 60 -1.49 -2.66 -15.32
CA ASN A 60 -0.06 -2.83 -15.59
C ASN A 60 0.86 -2.07 -14.62
N ASN A 61 0.32 -1.19 -13.78
CA ASN A 61 1.08 -0.42 -12.82
C ASN A 61 1.29 -1.22 -11.52
N ALA A 62 2.28 -0.84 -10.74
CA ALA A 62 2.43 -1.34 -9.38
C ALA A 62 1.44 -0.63 -8.46
N VAL A 63 0.28 -1.24 -8.25
CA VAL A 63 -0.69 -0.79 -7.25
C VAL A 63 -0.49 -1.61 -5.99
N GLU A 64 -0.10 -0.94 -4.91
CA GLU A 64 0.31 -1.58 -3.67
C GLU A 64 -0.62 -1.19 -2.52
N TYR A 65 -0.83 -2.13 -1.60
CA TYR A 65 -1.66 -1.95 -0.42
C TYR A 65 -0.78 -1.90 0.83
N PHE A 66 -0.81 -0.78 1.56
CA PHE A 66 0.05 -0.55 2.68
C PHE A 66 -0.74 -0.21 3.94
N ILE A 67 -0.81 -1.15 4.87
CA ILE A 67 -1.51 -1.01 6.16
C ILE A 67 -0.56 -1.26 7.32
N SER A 68 -0.91 -0.75 8.50
CA SER A 68 -0.15 -1.04 9.71
C SER A 68 -0.54 -2.40 10.30
N TYR A 69 0.36 -3.00 11.06
CA TYR A 69 0.08 -4.22 11.81
C TYR A 69 -1.03 -4.01 12.85
N PHE A 70 -1.19 -2.79 13.37
CA PHE A 70 -2.21 -2.45 14.37
C PHE A 70 -3.62 -2.43 13.80
N ASP A 71 -3.80 -2.19 12.51
CA ASP A 71 -5.11 -2.23 11.85
C ASP A 71 -5.70 -3.65 11.79
N TYR A 72 -4.87 -4.65 12.03
CA TYR A 72 -5.24 -6.06 12.06
C TYR A 72 -5.39 -6.62 13.48
N TYR A 73 -5.41 -5.76 14.48
CA TYR A 73 -5.68 -6.18 15.84
C TYR A 73 -7.15 -6.61 15.95
N GLN A 74 -7.42 -7.91 15.76
CA GLN A 74 -8.61 -8.53 16.34
C GLN A 74 -8.33 -8.67 17.83
N PRO A 75 -9.12 -8.03 18.71
CA PRO A 75 -9.02 -8.31 20.13
C PRO A 75 -9.27 -9.80 20.33
N GLU A 76 -8.45 -10.43 21.15
CA GLU A 76 -8.75 -11.79 21.62
C GLU A 76 -10.15 -11.74 22.24
N ALA A 77 -11.11 -12.37 21.57
CA ALA A 77 -12.49 -12.39 22.02
C ALA A 77 -12.77 -13.80 22.57
N TYR A 78 -12.91 -13.88 23.88
CA TYR A 78 -13.49 -15.03 24.52
C TYR A 78 -15.01 -14.91 24.42
N ILE A 79 -15.66 -15.86 23.76
CA ILE A 79 -17.13 -15.95 23.71
C ILE A 79 -17.57 -17.00 24.74
N PRO A 80 -18.04 -16.60 25.94
CA PRO A 80 -18.37 -17.54 27.03
C PRO A 80 -19.47 -18.55 26.66
N ARG A 81 -20.26 -18.25 25.63
CA ARG A 81 -21.42 -19.06 25.21
C ARG A 81 -21.03 -20.31 24.42
N THR A 82 -19.86 -20.33 23.82
CA THR A 82 -19.39 -21.44 22.95
C THR A 82 -18.05 -22.00 23.36
N ASP A 83 -17.48 -21.53 24.49
CA ASP A 83 -16.12 -21.89 24.96
C ASP A 83 -15.06 -21.83 23.83
N THR A 84 -15.23 -20.86 22.93
CA THR A 84 -14.36 -20.70 21.77
C THR A 84 -13.36 -19.58 22.03
N PHE A 85 -12.10 -19.94 22.08
CA PHE A 85 -10.97 -19.01 22.09
C PHE A 85 -10.61 -18.71 20.63
N ILE A 86 -10.73 -17.44 20.21
CA ILE A 86 -10.23 -17.02 18.88
C ILE A 86 -8.76 -16.71 19.04
N GLU A 87 -7.93 -17.66 18.66
CA GLU A 87 -6.48 -17.53 18.67
C GLU A 87 -6.02 -16.49 17.63
N LYS A 88 -5.02 -15.69 17.99
CA LYS A 88 -4.41 -14.69 17.12
C LYS A 88 -3.74 -15.41 15.95
N ASP A 89 -4.28 -15.27 14.77
CA ASP A 89 -3.77 -15.94 13.59
C ASP A 89 -2.44 -15.32 13.16
N SER A 90 -1.34 -16.05 13.34
CA SER A 90 0.01 -15.63 12.94
C SER A 90 0.16 -15.49 11.43
N SER A 91 -0.66 -16.19 10.64
CA SER A 91 -0.65 -16.15 9.17
C SER A 91 -1.01 -14.77 8.62
N VAL A 92 -1.87 -14.04 9.30
CA VAL A 92 -2.30 -12.69 8.92
C VAL A 92 -1.17 -11.66 9.00
N ASN A 93 -0.24 -11.82 9.94
CA ASN A 93 0.92 -10.94 10.08
C ASN A 93 1.92 -11.13 8.93
N GLU A 94 2.11 -12.36 8.45
CA GLU A 94 3.01 -12.65 7.32
C GLU A 94 2.52 -12.04 6.00
N ASP A 95 1.22 -12.05 5.75
CA ASP A 95 0.65 -11.45 4.54
C ASP A 95 0.78 -9.93 4.55
N ILE A 96 0.58 -9.29 5.70
CA ILE A 96 0.81 -7.84 5.84
C ILE A 96 2.28 -7.51 5.61
N GLU A 97 3.19 -8.26 6.19
CA GLU A 97 4.62 -8.06 6.02
C GLU A 97 5.02 -8.22 4.55
N ARG A 98 4.54 -9.25 3.89
CA ARG A 98 4.77 -9.47 2.45
C ARG A 98 4.26 -8.31 1.61
N MET A 99 3.06 -7.79 1.87
CA MET A 99 2.52 -6.62 1.16
C MET A 99 3.35 -5.36 1.41
N ARG A 100 3.83 -5.16 2.64
CA ARG A 100 4.70 -4.03 2.99
C ARG A 100 6.05 -4.11 2.27
N LEU A 101 6.68 -5.28 2.26
CA LEU A 101 7.93 -5.52 1.53
C LEU A 101 7.75 -5.36 0.02
N ALA A 102 6.65 -5.86 -0.55
CA ALA A 102 6.31 -5.65 -1.96
C ALA A 102 6.18 -4.17 -2.30
N THR A 103 5.51 -3.39 -1.45
CA THR A 103 5.38 -1.94 -1.60
C THR A 103 6.75 -1.25 -1.61
N MET A 104 7.62 -1.59 -0.67
CA MET A 104 8.97 -1.01 -0.61
C MET A 104 9.79 -1.38 -1.84
N SER A 105 9.74 -2.63 -2.27
CA SER A 105 10.40 -3.08 -3.50
C SER A 105 9.92 -2.32 -4.73
N SER A 106 8.60 -2.15 -4.88
CA SER A 106 8.01 -1.40 -5.99
C SER A 106 8.42 0.07 -5.98
N LEU A 107 8.44 0.72 -4.83
CA LEU A 107 8.85 2.12 -4.68
C LEU A 107 10.33 2.35 -5.04
N LEU A 108 11.19 1.37 -4.78
CA LEU A 108 12.63 1.47 -5.08
C LEU A 108 12.96 1.13 -6.54
N SER A 109 12.15 0.28 -7.18
CA SER A 109 12.45 -0.25 -8.53
C SER A 109 11.61 0.35 -9.66
N ARG A 110 10.46 0.96 -9.36
CA ARG A 110 9.49 1.43 -10.35
C ARG A 110 9.09 2.88 -10.13
N ARG A 111 8.64 3.53 -11.21
CA ARG A 111 8.10 4.90 -11.16
C ARG A 111 6.57 4.96 -11.29
N ASP A 112 5.97 3.91 -11.82
CA ASP A 112 4.53 3.80 -12.05
C ASP A 112 3.79 3.21 -10.82
N VAL A 113 4.17 3.64 -9.62
CA VAL A 113 3.70 3.08 -8.36
C VAL A 113 2.55 3.90 -7.80
N VAL A 114 1.48 3.23 -7.43
CA VAL A 114 0.35 3.79 -6.66
C VAL A 114 0.24 3.03 -5.34
N VAL A 115 0.58 3.68 -4.24
CA VAL A 115 0.47 3.10 -2.90
C VAL A 115 -0.84 3.57 -2.27
N VAL A 116 -1.68 2.62 -1.88
CA VAL A 116 -2.91 2.90 -1.11
C VAL A 116 -2.68 2.49 0.34
N ALA A 117 -2.71 3.47 1.23
CA ALA A 117 -2.38 3.29 2.63
C ALA A 117 -3.50 3.74 3.58
N SER A 118 -3.56 3.16 4.76
CA SER A 118 -4.34 3.71 5.87
C SER A 118 -3.51 4.75 6.64
N VAL A 119 -4.17 5.75 7.23
CA VAL A 119 -3.48 6.81 8.01
C VAL A 119 -2.63 6.26 9.16
N SER A 120 -3.00 5.11 9.72
CA SER A 120 -2.24 4.42 10.79
C SER A 120 -0.83 3.99 10.36
N CYS A 121 -0.55 3.88 9.06
CA CYS A 121 0.77 3.55 8.55
C CYS A 121 1.82 4.64 8.73
N ILE A 122 1.43 5.87 9.06
CA ILE A 122 2.34 6.98 9.33
C ILE A 122 3.20 6.70 10.57
N TYR A 123 2.70 5.84 11.45
CA TYR A 123 3.39 5.46 12.67
C TYR A 123 4.13 4.13 12.49
N GLY A 124 5.39 4.04 12.92
CA GLY A 124 6.16 2.79 12.94
C GLY A 124 6.76 2.37 11.59
N ILE A 125 6.95 3.28 10.66
CA ILE A 125 7.76 3.04 9.46
C ILE A 125 9.23 3.05 9.90
N GLY A 126 9.94 1.93 9.66
CA GLY A 126 11.37 1.83 9.90
C GLY A 126 12.19 2.79 9.02
N ASN A 127 13.50 2.87 9.27
CA ASN A 127 14.40 3.72 8.52
C ASN A 127 14.49 3.24 7.04
N ARG A 128 14.46 4.18 6.11
CA ARG A 128 14.59 3.90 4.67
C ARG A 128 15.88 3.15 4.32
N GLU A 129 16.98 3.51 4.97
CA GLU A 129 18.31 2.92 4.76
C GLU A 129 18.33 1.42 5.06
N ASP A 130 17.61 0.97 6.07
CA ASP A 130 17.51 -0.44 6.44
C ASP A 130 16.79 -1.26 5.34
N TYR A 131 15.73 -0.71 4.74
CA TYR A 131 15.03 -1.35 3.63
C TYR A 131 15.87 -1.41 2.35
N GLU A 132 16.62 -0.35 2.03
CA GLU A 132 17.52 -0.33 0.88
C GLU A 132 18.65 -1.36 1.03
N ALA A 133 19.22 -1.50 2.24
CA ALA A 133 20.23 -2.48 2.54
C ALA A 133 19.72 -3.92 2.41
N LEU A 134 18.51 -4.21 2.90
CA LEU A 134 17.88 -5.53 2.77
C LEU A 134 17.60 -5.90 1.31
N MET A 135 17.18 -4.94 0.49
CA MET A 135 16.92 -5.17 -0.93
C MET A 135 18.20 -5.51 -1.71
N VAL A 136 19.32 -4.85 -1.44
CA VAL A 136 20.61 -5.15 -2.06
C VAL A 136 21.07 -6.56 -1.71
N LEU A 137 20.89 -6.99 -0.48
CA LEU A 137 21.22 -8.35 -0.03
C LEU A 137 20.37 -9.41 -0.75
N SER A 138 19.08 -9.16 -0.94
CA SER A 138 18.18 -10.07 -1.66
C SER A 138 18.55 -10.21 -3.14
N LEU A 139 18.92 -9.13 -3.81
CA LEU A 139 19.38 -9.15 -5.21
C LEU A 139 20.72 -9.90 -5.37
N LYS A 140 21.62 -9.77 -4.41
CA LYS A 140 22.90 -10.53 -4.42
C LYS A 140 22.66 -12.03 -4.25
N HIS A 141 21.70 -12.45 -3.45
CA HIS A 141 21.35 -13.86 -3.30
C HIS A 141 20.70 -14.47 -4.55
N ILE A 142 19.98 -13.69 -5.34
CA ILE A 142 19.34 -14.14 -6.59
C ILE A 142 20.36 -14.24 -7.73
N SER A 143 21.46 -13.49 -7.67
CA SER A 143 22.47 -13.43 -8.73
C SER A 143 23.63 -14.41 -8.58
N GLU A 144 23.76 -15.13 -7.48
CA GLU A 144 24.73 -16.20 -7.36
C GLU A 144 24.17 -17.50 -7.96
N PRO A 145 24.72 -17.98 -9.10
CA PRO A 145 24.36 -19.29 -9.60
C PRO A 145 24.81 -20.33 -8.56
N THR A 146 23.89 -21.12 -8.07
CA THR A 146 24.21 -22.33 -7.30
C THR A 146 25.22 -23.15 -8.08
N ARG A 147 26.48 -23.20 -7.65
CA ARG A 147 27.45 -24.13 -8.20
C ARG A 147 26.93 -25.54 -7.92
N PRO A 148 26.77 -26.38 -8.94
CA PRO A 148 26.52 -27.78 -8.71
C PRO A 148 27.77 -28.38 -8.05
N TYR A 149 27.55 -29.11 -7.01
CA TYR A 149 28.57 -29.91 -6.37
C TYR A 149 29.02 -31.04 -7.32
#